data_1e7ce255454d0d70b000d09179a110e9
#
_entry.id   1e7ce255454d0d70b000d09179a110e9
#
_cell.length_a   1.000
_cell.length_b   1.000
_cell.length_c   1.000
_cell.angle_alpha   90.00
_cell.angle_beta   90.00
_cell.angle_gamma   90.00
#
_symmetry.space_group_name_H-M   'P 1'
#
loop_
_entity.id
_entity.type
_entity.pdbx_description
1 polymer ?
#
loop_
_entity_poly.entity_id
_entity_poly.type
_entity_poly.pdbx_seq_one_letter_code
_entity_poly.pdbx_strand_id
1 'polypeptide(L)'
;AAIIVLLVMVTPAMVSSQSIFDIAQARVSEIVIGSICAGLVSHLFWPVKVKHLLQVQARSVINQTLDYLVTELDSKGSHENRHQQIDGIMATLGSINEDSSAVRYEGPKGPGRSRAANQLSQKVLSLLASIQIIGRLQRNHADLITPTLDKLISKLKHVFAQIKESDDFDYCAEQVKTLRKELTDYRANTVCDSPFESHMLNVSLEVAADLTILLRAYRALEQRDKTLLNAPSMLTYRDPLAGIIVGFRTALVFSIGAFIWINTGSSAALLIMILPVIFSIMLARIPLAILQVVIKRLLAGIIVATFVTIFYALNLLSQSGGQLEILLLVLAGPYFLGLLLLADQQTLPYGLGFCIPFTILVRPSMDMSLAFSIDYTLSSAIAIFAGVSILFWIFQLFTGPSVQLLVHRVFKATYKDLLEINTHQTPSIWYNRRMADRLIRLTNYDQGSHSRAITDLALTGLNLGHASVRLNSICENLAGDTKLKYLNEWQHTLADAFMLATKGKFDEKFKKASDNLYGELAQTVDDSNQLEAIKGMFIRINLTFERSASKIN
;
A
#
# COMPACT_ATOMS: atom_id res chain seq x y z
N ALA A 1 -17.82 11.42 4.36
CA ALA A 1 -19.23 11.41 3.93
C ALA A 1 -20.11 12.21 4.89
N ALA A 2 -20.20 11.88 6.20
CA ALA A 2 -21.08 12.57 7.15
C ALA A 2 -20.86 14.09 7.23
N ILE A 3 -19.59 14.55 7.24
CA ILE A 3 -19.25 15.98 7.28
C ILE A 3 -19.68 16.71 6.00
N ILE A 4 -19.54 16.09 4.84
CA ILE A 4 -19.96 16.66 3.55
C ILE A 4 -21.48 16.79 3.51
N VAL A 5 -22.20 15.76 3.96
CA VAL A 5 -23.65 15.76 4.07
C VAL A 5 -24.11 16.85 5.04
N LEU A 6 -23.47 16.97 6.20
CA LEU A 6 -23.79 17.98 7.21
C LEU A 6 -23.57 19.41 6.68
N LEU A 7 -22.47 19.68 5.99
CA LEU A 7 -22.15 20.96 5.36
C LEU A 7 -23.16 21.32 4.25
N VAL A 8 -23.54 20.35 3.43
CA VAL A 8 -24.52 20.56 2.34
C VAL A 8 -25.93 20.76 2.89
N MET A 9 -26.27 20.19 4.06
CA MET A 9 -27.57 20.35 4.72
C MET A 9 -27.67 21.63 5.55
N VAL A 10 -26.62 22.05 6.22
CA VAL A 10 -26.61 23.23 7.10
C VAL A 10 -26.93 24.51 6.34
N THR A 11 -26.49 24.61 5.10
CA THR A 11 -26.70 25.82 4.27
C THR A 11 -28.16 26.19 4.01
N PRO A 12 -28.97 25.26 3.46
CA PRO A 12 -30.38 25.53 3.24
C PRO A 12 -31.15 25.62 4.55
N ALA A 13 -30.75 24.91 5.58
CA ALA A 13 -31.34 24.93 6.91
C ALA A 13 -31.28 26.31 7.60
N MET A 14 -30.27 27.12 7.26
CA MET A 14 -30.14 28.48 7.77
C MET A 14 -31.16 29.45 7.12
N VAL A 15 -31.66 29.14 5.92
CA VAL A 15 -32.67 29.94 5.24
C VAL A 15 -34.07 29.62 5.75
N SER A 16 -34.37 28.35 6.05
CA SER A 16 -35.63 27.94 6.67
C SER A 16 -35.41 26.67 7.52
N SER A 17 -35.43 26.82 8.82
CA SER A 17 -35.23 25.70 9.77
C SER A 17 -36.33 24.62 9.67
N GLN A 18 -37.51 24.98 9.19
CA GLN A 18 -38.66 24.06 9.01
C GLN A 18 -38.48 23.12 7.80
N SER A 19 -37.65 23.48 6.82
CA SER A 19 -37.42 22.68 5.61
C SER A 19 -36.23 21.73 5.69
N ILE A 20 -35.54 21.62 6.84
CA ILE A 20 -34.34 20.77 7.02
C ILE A 20 -34.64 19.31 6.68
N PHE A 21 -35.81 18.79 7.11
CA PHE A 21 -36.19 17.40 6.88
C PHE A 21 -36.40 17.13 5.38
N ASP A 22 -37.15 18.01 4.71
CA ASP A 22 -37.45 17.88 3.28
C ASP A 22 -36.16 17.96 2.43
N ILE A 23 -35.26 18.87 2.78
CA ILE A 23 -33.99 19.02 2.12
C ILE A 23 -33.09 17.78 2.36
N ALA A 24 -33.08 17.27 3.60
CA ALA A 24 -32.34 16.04 3.91
C ALA A 24 -32.87 14.86 3.11
N GLN A 25 -34.21 14.70 3.03
CA GLN A 25 -34.86 13.65 2.26
C GLN A 25 -34.54 13.78 0.76
N ALA A 26 -34.62 14.98 0.20
CA ALA A 26 -34.29 15.24 -1.20
C ALA A 26 -32.84 14.86 -1.51
N ARG A 27 -31.88 15.27 -0.68
CA ARG A 27 -30.47 14.94 -0.86
C ARG A 27 -30.15 13.44 -0.75
N VAL A 28 -30.79 12.76 0.19
CA VAL A 28 -30.66 11.29 0.30
C VAL A 28 -31.21 10.62 -0.95
N SER A 29 -32.38 11.05 -1.42
CA SER A 29 -33.02 10.52 -2.63
C SER A 29 -32.14 10.75 -3.88
N GLU A 30 -31.60 11.96 -4.07
CA GLU A 30 -30.71 12.32 -5.17
C GLU A 30 -29.46 11.42 -5.18
N ILE A 31 -28.81 11.22 -4.03
CA ILE A 31 -27.60 10.38 -3.90
C ILE A 31 -27.95 8.90 -4.19
N VAL A 32 -29.06 8.41 -3.67
CA VAL A 32 -29.50 7.02 -3.90
C VAL A 32 -29.81 6.79 -5.37
N ILE A 33 -30.60 7.66 -5.99
CA ILE A 33 -30.96 7.57 -7.41
C ILE A 33 -29.71 7.67 -8.28
N GLY A 34 -28.83 8.64 -8.02
CA GLY A 34 -27.57 8.79 -8.75
C GLY A 34 -26.67 7.57 -8.63
N SER A 35 -26.56 6.98 -7.43
CA SER A 35 -25.79 5.77 -7.19
C SER A 35 -26.38 4.56 -7.91
N ILE A 36 -27.70 4.41 -7.92
CA ILE A 36 -28.41 3.34 -8.66
C ILE A 36 -28.19 3.51 -10.16
N CYS A 37 -28.37 4.70 -10.70
CA CYS A 37 -28.17 4.99 -12.12
C CYS A 37 -26.70 4.72 -12.53
N ALA A 38 -25.73 5.20 -11.75
CA ALA A 38 -24.32 4.94 -12.01
C ALA A 38 -24.00 3.44 -11.97
N GLY A 39 -24.55 2.71 -10.99
CA GLY A 39 -24.41 1.27 -10.88
C GLY A 39 -25.03 0.51 -12.05
N LEU A 40 -26.22 0.90 -12.49
CA LEU A 40 -26.90 0.32 -13.66
C LEU A 40 -26.11 0.56 -14.95
N VAL A 41 -25.69 1.79 -15.19
CA VAL A 41 -24.90 2.14 -16.40
C VAL A 41 -23.57 1.37 -16.41
N SER A 42 -22.85 1.34 -15.30
CA SER A 42 -21.61 0.59 -15.17
C SER A 42 -21.80 -0.91 -15.39
N HIS A 43 -22.91 -1.48 -14.92
CA HIS A 43 -23.18 -2.92 -15.06
C HIS A 43 -23.65 -3.30 -16.48
N LEU A 44 -24.45 -2.43 -17.12
CA LEU A 44 -25.06 -2.72 -18.44
C LEU A 44 -24.10 -2.42 -19.60
N PHE A 45 -23.40 -1.28 -19.57
CA PHE A 45 -22.63 -0.81 -20.71
C PHE A 45 -21.15 -1.21 -20.64
N TRP A 46 -20.53 -1.22 -19.45
CA TRP A 46 -19.10 -1.53 -19.29
C TRP A 46 -18.81 -2.28 -17.99
N PRO A 47 -19.16 -3.56 -17.89
CA PRO A 47 -18.88 -4.34 -16.69
C PRO A 47 -17.37 -4.58 -16.55
N VAL A 48 -16.64 -3.60 -16.00
CA VAL A 48 -15.24 -3.80 -15.61
C VAL A 48 -15.24 -4.71 -14.38
N LYS A 49 -14.89 -5.98 -14.60
CA LYS A 49 -14.77 -6.95 -13.50
C LYS A 49 -13.39 -6.82 -12.88
N VAL A 50 -13.32 -6.42 -11.63
CA VAL A 50 -12.08 -6.34 -10.83
C VAL A 50 -11.34 -7.68 -10.82
N LYS A 51 -12.08 -8.78 -10.95
CA LYS A 51 -11.51 -10.12 -11.11
C LYS A 51 -10.43 -10.18 -12.19
N HIS A 52 -10.69 -9.67 -13.40
CA HIS A 52 -9.74 -9.73 -14.51
C HIS A 52 -8.52 -8.85 -14.25
N LEU A 53 -8.74 -7.66 -13.72
CA LEU A 53 -7.65 -6.76 -13.35
C LEU A 53 -6.74 -7.42 -12.30
N LEU A 54 -7.35 -8.00 -11.27
CA LEU A 54 -6.63 -8.71 -10.21
C LEU A 54 -5.83 -9.91 -10.73
N GLN A 55 -6.35 -10.66 -11.70
CA GLN A 55 -5.63 -11.77 -12.34
C GLN A 55 -4.40 -11.26 -13.12
N VAL A 56 -4.56 -10.19 -13.90
CA VAL A 56 -3.45 -9.56 -14.65
C VAL A 56 -2.38 -9.05 -13.70
N GLN A 57 -2.78 -8.34 -12.64
CA GLN A 57 -1.84 -7.84 -11.62
C GLN A 57 -1.14 -8.98 -10.88
N ALA A 58 -1.86 -10.05 -10.53
CA ALA A 58 -1.29 -11.22 -9.88
C ALA A 58 -0.27 -11.92 -10.79
N ARG A 59 -0.55 -12.07 -12.07
CA ARG A 59 0.40 -12.60 -13.05
C ARG A 59 1.62 -11.71 -13.18
N SER A 60 1.40 -10.41 -13.28
CA SER A 60 2.48 -9.41 -13.38
C SER A 60 3.41 -9.48 -12.16
N VAL A 61 2.87 -9.50 -10.94
CA VAL A 61 3.70 -9.55 -9.73
C VAL A 61 4.47 -10.86 -9.58
N ILE A 62 3.89 -12.00 -10.03
CA ILE A 62 4.61 -13.27 -10.05
C ILE A 62 5.80 -13.17 -11.00
N ASN A 63 5.60 -12.70 -12.23
CA ASN A 63 6.67 -12.56 -13.21
C ASN A 63 7.76 -11.59 -12.72
N GLN A 64 7.37 -10.42 -12.19
CA GLN A 64 8.32 -9.45 -11.60
C GLN A 64 9.10 -10.06 -10.43
N THR A 65 8.43 -10.87 -9.60
CA THR A 65 9.07 -11.55 -8.48
C THR A 65 10.09 -12.58 -8.95
N LEU A 66 9.75 -13.39 -9.96
CA LEU A 66 10.67 -14.37 -10.54
C LEU A 66 11.88 -13.68 -11.20
N ASP A 67 11.66 -12.56 -11.91
CA ASP A 67 12.75 -11.75 -12.48
C ASP A 67 13.68 -11.21 -11.39
N TYR A 68 13.10 -10.68 -10.32
CA TYR A 68 13.88 -10.22 -9.17
C TYR A 68 14.67 -11.37 -8.53
N LEU A 69 14.05 -12.54 -8.35
CA LEU A 69 14.70 -13.71 -7.78
C LEU A 69 15.94 -14.13 -8.60
N VAL A 70 15.80 -14.15 -9.93
CA VAL A 70 16.93 -14.46 -10.84
C VAL A 70 18.02 -13.39 -10.75
N THR A 71 17.62 -12.10 -10.78
CA THR A 71 18.56 -10.96 -10.73
C THR A 71 19.28 -10.88 -9.37
N GLU A 72 18.59 -11.16 -8.27
CA GLU A 72 19.16 -11.12 -6.91
C GLU A 72 20.18 -12.25 -6.70
N LEU A 73 19.92 -13.43 -7.28
CA LEU A 73 20.83 -14.58 -7.25
C LEU A 73 21.97 -14.44 -8.28
N ASP A 74 21.94 -13.42 -9.14
CA ASP A 74 23.07 -13.12 -10.02
C ASP A 74 24.06 -12.17 -9.32
N SER A 75 25.28 -12.63 -9.14
CA SER A 75 26.35 -11.85 -8.51
C SER A 75 26.70 -10.56 -9.27
N LYS A 76 26.44 -10.50 -10.58
CA LYS A 76 26.79 -9.39 -11.47
C LYS A 76 25.69 -8.33 -11.62
N GLY A 77 24.49 -8.54 -11.06
CA GLY A 77 23.38 -7.61 -11.17
C GLY A 77 23.67 -6.23 -10.55
N SER A 78 23.25 -5.13 -11.19
CA SER A 78 23.44 -3.79 -10.65
C SER A 78 22.55 -3.53 -9.43
N HIS A 79 23.03 -2.72 -8.49
CA HIS A 79 22.27 -2.34 -7.29
C HIS A 79 20.97 -1.61 -7.65
N GLU A 80 21.06 -0.69 -8.59
CA GLU A 80 19.94 0.13 -9.04
C GLU A 80 18.84 -0.71 -9.70
N ASN A 81 19.20 -1.64 -10.58
CA ASN A 81 18.23 -2.52 -11.25
C ASN A 81 17.44 -3.37 -10.25
N ARG A 82 18.10 -3.92 -9.23
CA ARG A 82 17.42 -4.69 -8.17
C ARG A 82 16.39 -3.86 -7.41
N HIS A 83 16.74 -2.63 -7.06
CA HIS A 83 15.81 -1.74 -6.35
C HIS A 83 14.66 -1.27 -7.23
N GLN A 84 14.91 -1.03 -8.52
CA GLN A 84 13.85 -0.71 -9.48
C GLN A 84 12.84 -1.85 -9.63
N GLN A 85 13.31 -3.09 -9.62
CA GLN A 85 12.43 -4.27 -9.62
C GLN A 85 11.61 -4.37 -8.33
N ILE A 86 12.22 -4.12 -7.17
CA ILE A 86 11.49 -4.06 -5.88
C ILE A 86 10.41 -2.98 -5.91
N ASP A 87 10.70 -1.79 -6.41
CA ASP A 87 9.72 -0.70 -6.53
C ASP A 87 8.53 -1.13 -7.39
N GLY A 88 8.78 -1.79 -8.53
CA GLY A 88 7.72 -2.33 -9.39
C GLY A 88 6.84 -3.36 -8.67
N ILE A 89 7.46 -4.30 -7.97
CA ILE A 89 6.75 -5.32 -7.18
C ILE A 89 5.91 -4.66 -6.09
N MET A 90 6.47 -3.69 -5.34
CA MET A 90 5.75 -2.99 -4.27
C MET A 90 4.57 -2.18 -4.79
N ALA A 91 4.71 -1.52 -5.94
CA ALA A 91 3.62 -0.80 -6.59
C ALA A 91 2.48 -1.75 -7.00
N THR A 92 2.82 -2.89 -7.60
CA THR A 92 1.83 -3.91 -8.00
C THR A 92 1.15 -4.55 -6.79
N LEU A 93 1.88 -4.82 -5.70
CA LEU A 93 1.31 -5.30 -4.44
C LEU A 93 0.35 -4.28 -3.80
N GLY A 94 0.66 -2.99 -3.90
CA GLY A 94 -0.23 -1.91 -3.48
C GLY A 94 -1.56 -1.97 -4.22
N SER A 95 -1.54 -2.08 -5.54
CA SER A 95 -2.74 -2.21 -6.39
C SER A 95 -3.53 -3.48 -6.08
N ILE A 96 -2.87 -4.63 -5.92
CA ILE A 96 -3.52 -5.90 -5.54
C ILE A 96 -4.23 -5.76 -4.18
N ASN A 97 -3.63 -5.07 -3.22
CA ASN A 97 -4.25 -4.87 -1.90
C ASN A 97 -5.52 -4.01 -1.98
N GLU A 98 -5.52 -2.96 -2.80
CA GLU A 98 -6.71 -2.14 -3.05
C GLU A 98 -7.82 -2.95 -3.75
N ASP A 99 -7.50 -3.64 -4.84
CA ASP A 99 -8.43 -4.43 -5.63
C ASP A 99 -8.93 -5.68 -4.90
N SER A 100 -8.12 -6.27 -4.01
CA SER A 100 -8.52 -7.41 -3.17
C SER A 100 -9.70 -7.08 -2.25
N SER A 101 -9.79 -5.83 -1.81
CA SER A 101 -10.91 -5.35 -1.00
C SER A 101 -12.18 -5.18 -1.83
N ALA A 102 -12.06 -4.72 -3.08
CA ALA A 102 -13.17 -4.50 -4.00
C ALA A 102 -13.72 -5.83 -4.55
N VAL A 103 -12.86 -6.77 -4.96
CA VAL A 103 -13.26 -8.08 -5.48
C VAL A 103 -14.07 -8.92 -4.49
N ARG A 104 -13.94 -8.63 -3.20
CA ARG A 104 -14.71 -9.28 -2.12
C ARG A 104 -16.22 -9.18 -2.33
N TYR A 105 -16.67 -8.10 -2.97
CA TYR A 105 -18.07 -7.81 -3.25
C TYR A 105 -18.53 -8.28 -4.64
N GLU A 106 -17.66 -8.86 -5.45
CA GLU A 106 -17.97 -9.41 -6.77
C GLU A 106 -18.53 -10.84 -6.70
N GLY A 107 -19.79 -10.96 -6.27
CA GLY A 107 -20.54 -12.20 -6.27
C GLY A 107 -20.04 -13.29 -5.29
N PRO A 108 -20.57 -14.51 -5.38
CA PRO A 108 -20.35 -15.57 -4.37
C PRO A 108 -18.89 -16.04 -4.25
N LYS A 109 -18.09 -15.87 -5.30
CA LYS A 109 -16.65 -16.24 -5.32
C LYS A 109 -15.73 -15.11 -4.84
N GLY A 110 -16.25 -13.90 -4.66
CA GLY A 110 -15.50 -12.71 -4.29
C GLY A 110 -14.67 -12.86 -3.02
N PRO A 111 -15.24 -13.31 -1.88
CA PRO A 111 -14.48 -13.50 -0.65
C PRO A 111 -13.32 -14.49 -0.76
N GLY A 112 -13.46 -15.55 -1.58
CA GLY A 112 -12.39 -16.51 -1.85
C GLY A 112 -11.25 -15.89 -2.64
N ARG A 113 -11.56 -15.11 -3.68
CA ARG A 113 -10.57 -14.38 -4.49
C ARG A 113 -9.82 -13.32 -3.68
N SER A 114 -10.52 -12.57 -2.83
CA SER A 114 -9.89 -11.62 -1.91
C SER A 114 -8.86 -12.29 -1.00
N ARG A 115 -9.19 -13.45 -0.43
CA ARG A 115 -8.26 -14.22 0.39
C ARG A 115 -7.07 -14.75 -0.40
N ALA A 116 -7.31 -15.25 -1.62
CA ALA A 116 -6.25 -15.74 -2.51
C ALA A 116 -5.27 -14.60 -2.87
N ALA A 117 -5.77 -13.41 -3.20
CA ALA A 117 -4.95 -12.24 -3.47
C ALA A 117 -4.11 -11.82 -2.25
N ASN A 118 -4.70 -11.81 -1.06
CA ASN A 118 -3.99 -11.51 0.18
C ASN A 118 -2.89 -12.53 0.49
N GLN A 119 -3.17 -13.84 0.28
CA GLN A 119 -2.18 -14.90 0.45
C GLN A 119 -1.03 -14.76 -0.53
N LEU A 120 -1.35 -14.47 -1.80
CA LEU A 120 -0.37 -14.21 -2.84
C LEU A 120 0.56 -13.07 -2.44
N SER A 121 0.01 -11.94 -2.03
CA SER A 121 0.80 -10.78 -1.61
C SER A 121 1.70 -11.07 -0.41
N GLN A 122 1.20 -11.81 0.59
CA GLN A 122 2.01 -12.21 1.75
C GLN A 122 3.17 -13.13 1.34
N LYS A 123 2.94 -14.05 0.39
CA LYS A 123 3.97 -14.98 -0.06
C LYS A 123 5.00 -14.33 -0.97
N VAL A 124 4.61 -13.35 -1.79
CA VAL A 124 5.57 -12.52 -2.53
C VAL A 124 6.52 -11.80 -1.58
N LEU A 125 6.01 -11.18 -0.51
CA LEU A 125 6.86 -10.50 0.47
C LEU A 125 7.80 -11.46 1.20
N SER A 126 7.30 -12.64 1.57
CA SER A 126 8.14 -13.68 2.19
C SER A 126 9.25 -14.16 1.26
N LEU A 127 8.94 -14.38 -0.02
CA LEU A 127 9.92 -14.75 -1.04
C LEU A 127 10.97 -13.65 -1.22
N LEU A 128 10.57 -12.39 -1.36
CA LEU A 128 11.51 -11.26 -1.48
C LEU A 128 12.49 -11.22 -0.31
N ALA A 129 11.99 -11.41 0.90
CA ALA A 129 12.80 -11.44 2.10
C ALA A 129 13.80 -12.60 2.08
N SER A 130 13.34 -13.82 1.81
CA SER A 130 14.18 -15.02 1.83
C SER A 130 15.25 -15.00 0.74
N ILE A 131 14.91 -14.58 -0.47
CA ILE A 131 15.86 -14.48 -1.59
C ILE A 131 16.90 -13.39 -1.36
N GLN A 132 16.50 -12.26 -0.77
CA GLN A 132 17.47 -11.21 -0.42
C GLN A 132 18.54 -11.73 0.56
N ILE A 133 18.19 -12.66 1.45
CA ILE A 133 19.14 -13.31 2.34
C ILE A 133 20.21 -14.05 1.51
N ILE A 134 19.77 -14.87 0.55
CA ILE A 134 20.65 -15.66 -0.30
C ILE A 134 21.55 -14.75 -1.14
N GLY A 135 20.96 -13.80 -1.86
CA GLY A 135 21.72 -12.90 -2.75
C GLY A 135 22.70 -12.01 -2.01
N ARG A 136 22.37 -11.52 -0.81
CA ARG A 136 23.29 -10.74 0.03
C ARG A 136 24.47 -11.57 0.51
N LEU A 137 24.24 -12.82 0.91
CA LEU A 137 25.32 -13.72 1.31
C LEU A 137 26.27 -13.97 0.13
N GLN A 138 25.72 -14.30 -1.04
CA GLN A 138 26.49 -14.57 -2.24
C GLN A 138 27.40 -13.41 -2.66
N ARG A 139 26.92 -12.17 -2.54
CA ARG A 139 27.69 -10.98 -2.93
C ARG A 139 28.72 -10.53 -1.90
N ASN A 140 28.41 -10.71 -0.64
CA ASN A 140 29.20 -10.08 0.43
C ASN A 140 30.17 -11.03 1.11
N HIS A 141 29.88 -12.32 1.02
CA HIS A 141 30.62 -13.39 1.70
C HIS A 141 30.78 -14.56 0.73
N ALA A 142 31.35 -14.27 -0.46
CA ALA A 142 31.64 -15.29 -1.47
C ALA A 142 32.58 -16.38 -0.96
N ASP A 143 33.42 -16.03 0.01
CA ASP A 143 34.33 -16.94 0.73
C ASP A 143 33.59 -18.02 1.55
N LEU A 144 32.35 -17.80 1.91
CA LEU A 144 31.50 -18.73 2.67
C LEU A 144 30.66 -19.65 1.77
N ILE A 145 30.73 -19.47 0.45
CA ILE A 145 29.97 -20.26 -0.51
C ILE A 145 30.73 -21.55 -0.83
N THR A 146 30.20 -22.67 -0.38
CA THR A 146 30.72 -23.99 -0.74
C THR A 146 30.27 -24.39 -2.16
N PRO A 147 30.98 -25.29 -2.87
CA PRO A 147 30.55 -25.80 -4.17
C PRO A 147 29.15 -26.43 -4.17
N THR A 148 28.75 -26.99 -3.04
CA THR A 148 27.40 -27.57 -2.82
C THR A 148 26.35 -26.49 -2.77
N LEU A 149 26.62 -25.39 -2.09
CA LEU A 149 25.71 -24.25 -2.01
C LEU A 149 25.52 -23.57 -3.38
N ASP A 150 26.62 -23.45 -4.16
CA ASP A 150 26.55 -22.91 -5.52
C ASP A 150 25.68 -23.76 -6.46
N LYS A 151 25.79 -25.10 -6.37
CA LYS A 151 24.91 -26.02 -7.10
C LYS A 151 23.42 -25.83 -6.70
N LEU A 152 23.15 -25.63 -5.42
CA LEU A 152 21.80 -25.35 -4.91
C LEU A 152 21.22 -24.06 -5.48
N ILE A 153 22.00 -22.98 -5.46
CA ILE A 153 21.60 -21.69 -6.04
C ILE A 153 21.35 -21.82 -7.53
N SER A 154 22.20 -22.56 -8.25
CA SER A 154 22.03 -22.80 -9.69
C SER A 154 20.75 -23.59 -10.00
N LYS A 155 20.40 -24.59 -9.20
CA LYS A 155 19.13 -25.33 -9.32
C LYS A 155 17.92 -24.41 -9.08
N LEU A 156 17.95 -23.57 -8.06
CA LEU A 156 16.90 -22.59 -7.80
C LEU A 156 16.70 -21.64 -8.99
N LYS A 157 17.80 -21.09 -9.54
CA LYS A 157 17.75 -20.23 -10.74
C LYS A 157 17.09 -20.93 -11.93
N HIS A 158 17.46 -22.17 -12.17
CA HIS A 158 16.92 -22.97 -13.29
C HIS A 158 15.41 -23.19 -13.15
N VAL A 159 14.95 -23.56 -11.96
CA VAL A 159 13.51 -23.76 -11.70
C VAL A 159 12.73 -22.44 -11.85
N PHE A 160 13.28 -21.32 -11.37
CA PHE A 160 12.64 -20.01 -11.52
C PHE A 160 12.52 -19.60 -13.00
N ALA A 161 13.56 -19.83 -13.81
CA ALA A 161 13.52 -19.56 -15.24
C ALA A 161 12.46 -20.43 -15.94
N GLN A 162 12.36 -21.71 -15.61
CA GLN A 162 11.34 -22.62 -16.17
C GLN A 162 9.90 -22.16 -15.82
N ILE A 163 9.67 -21.74 -14.58
CA ILE A 163 8.36 -21.24 -14.15
C ILE A 163 7.97 -19.97 -14.91
N LYS A 164 8.94 -19.09 -15.18
CA LYS A 164 8.70 -17.86 -15.94
C LYS A 164 8.29 -18.12 -17.38
N GLU A 165 8.92 -19.10 -18.04
CA GLU A 165 8.68 -19.44 -19.45
C GLU A 165 7.38 -20.24 -19.65
N SER A 166 6.85 -20.88 -18.60
CA SER A 166 5.66 -21.71 -18.67
C SER A 166 4.40 -20.92 -18.33
N ASP A 167 3.35 -21.12 -19.13
CA ASP A 167 2.00 -20.65 -18.81
C ASP A 167 1.18 -21.69 -18.01
N ASP A 168 1.70 -22.90 -17.87
CA ASP A 168 1.07 -23.98 -17.09
C ASP A 168 1.52 -23.96 -15.63
N PHE A 169 0.68 -23.36 -14.78
CA PHE A 169 0.95 -23.26 -13.34
C PHE A 169 0.86 -24.59 -12.59
N ASP A 170 0.12 -25.59 -13.12
CA ASP A 170 0.05 -26.92 -12.52
C ASP A 170 1.38 -27.65 -12.73
N TYR A 171 1.92 -27.58 -13.94
CA TYR A 171 3.27 -28.07 -14.23
C TYR A 171 4.32 -27.37 -13.36
N CYS A 172 4.26 -26.05 -13.27
CA CYS A 172 5.17 -25.27 -12.42
C CYS A 172 5.10 -25.69 -10.93
N ALA A 173 3.90 -25.93 -10.42
CA ALA A 173 3.72 -26.37 -9.04
C ALA A 173 4.33 -27.76 -8.78
N GLU A 174 4.23 -28.68 -9.73
CA GLU A 174 4.87 -30.00 -9.62
C GLU A 174 6.40 -29.91 -9.70
N GLN A 175 6.96 -29.04 -10.54
CA GLN A 175 8.40 -28.79 -10.57
C GLN A 175 8.93 -28.29 -9.23
N VAL A 176 8.21 -27.33 -8.61
CA VAL A 176 8.57 -26.80 -7.30
C VAL A 176 8.47 -27.86 -6.20
N LYS A 177 7.46 -28.73 -6.25
CA LYS A 177 7.32 -29.86 -5.31
C LYS A 177 8.48 -30.84 -5.46
N THR A 178 8.87 -31.15 -6.68
CA THR A 178 10.02 -32.02 -6.97
C THR A 178 11.30 -31.44 -6.39
N LEU A 179 11.54 -30.13 -6.65
CA LEU A 179 12.68 -29.41 -6.07
C LEU A 179 12.65 -29.47 -4.53
N ARG A 180 11.50 -29.21 -3.93
CA ARG A 180 11.34 -29.26 -2.47
C ARG A 180 11.65 -30.66 -1.91
N LYS A 181 11.23 -31.72 -2.59
CA LYS A 181 11.53 -33.09 -2.21
C LYS A 181 13.05 -33.35 -2.28
N GLU A 182 13.71 -32.99 -3.38
CA GLU A 182 15.15 -33.12 -3.53
C GLU A 182 15.92 -32.39 -2.43
N LEU A 183 15.50 -31.15 -2.09
CA LEU A 183 16.11 -30.36 -1.02
C LEU A 183 15.91 -31.01 0.36
N THR A 184 14.73 -31.63 0.59
CA THR A 184 14.43 -32.32 1.84
C THR A 184 15.26 -33.60 1.96
N ASP A 185 15.35 -34.37 0.89
CA ASP A 185 16.16 -35.61 0.83
C ASP A 185 17.66 -35.27 1.00
N TYR A 186 18.12 -34.17 0.38
CA TYR A 186 19.49 -33.70 0.55
C TYR A 186 19.77 -33.34 2.02
N ARG A 187 18.87 -32.60 2.68
CA ARG A 187 18.99 -32.24 4.10
C ARG A 187 19.03 -33.47 5.02
N ALA A 188 18.25 -34.50 4.71
CA ALA A 188 18.20 -35.72 5.53
C ALA A 188 19.45 -36.59 5.40
N ASN A 189 20.10 -36.58 4.23
CA ASN A 189 21.20 -37.47 3.90
C ASN A 189 22.61 -36.85 3.99
N THR A 190 22.68 -35.52 4.20
CA THR A 190 23.97 -34.79 4.19
C THR A 190 24.15 -34.05 5.50
N VAL A 191 25.33 -34.25 6.11
CA VAL A 191 25.78 -33.38 7.22
C VAL A 191 26.40 -32.14 6.58
N CYS A 192 25.89 -30.96 6.87
CA CYS A 192 26.38 -29.70 6.32
C CYS A 192 27.74 -29.38 6.95
N ASP A 193 28.73 -29.01 6.11
CA ASP A 193 30.09 -28.70 6.55
C ASP A 193 30.18 -27.33 7.25
N SER A 194 29.19 -26.46 7.07
CA SER A 194 29.21 -25.14 7.68
C SER A 194 27.81 -24.68 8.18
N PRO A 195 27.77 -23.83 9.23
CA PRO A 195 26.52 -23.22 9.71
C PRO A 195 25.76 -22.45 8.62
N PHE A 196 26.50 -21.83 7.69
CA PHE A 196 25.91 -21.10 6.57
C PHE A 196 25.24 -22.03 5.58
N GLU A 197 25.83 -23.16 5.25
CA GLU A 197 25.24 -24.16 4.34
C GLU A 197 23.92 -24.69 4.89
N SER A 198 23.89 -25.07 6.16
CA SER A 198 22.68 -25.52 6.84
C SER A 198 21.60 -24.42 6.87
N HIS A 199 21.97 -23.18 7.15
CA HIS A 199 21.04 -22.05 7.12
C HIS A 199 20.48 -21.80 5.73
N MET A 200 21.32 -21.80 4.69
CA MET A 200 20.93 -21.57 3.31
C MET A 200 20.03 -22.66 2.75
N LEU A 201 20.30 -23.92 3.11
CA LEU A 201 19.45 -25.04 2.76
C LEU A 201 18.02 -24.87 3.34
N ASN A 202 17.94 -24.44 4.59
CA ASN A 202 16.66 -24.14 5.22
C ASN A 202 15.92 -22.97 4.55
N VAL A 203 16.64 -21.90 4.19
CA VAL A 203 16.04 -20.76 3.44
C VAL A 203 15.57 -21.22 2.05
N SER A 204 16.33 -22.08 1.38
CA SER A 204 15.94 -22.64 0.07
C SER A 204 14.67 -23.49 0.16
N LEU A 205 14.53 -24.29 1.23
CA LEU A 205 13.30 -25.03 1.52
C LEU A 205 12.09 -24.12 1.77
N GLU A 206 12.29 -23.01 2.48
CA GLU A 206 11.25 -21.99 2.69
C GLU A 206 10.83 -21.32 1.38
N VAL A 207 11.79 -20.97 0.53
CA VAL A 207 11.54 -20.41 -0.81
C VAL A 207 10.70 -21.37 -1.65
N ALA A 208 11.06 -22.65 -1.68
CA ALA A 208 10.29 -23.65 -2.42
C ALA A 208 8.87 -23.84 -1.85
N ALA A 209 8.71 -23.81 -0.52
CA ALA A 209 7.41 -23.90 0.14
C ALA A 209 6.54 -22.67 -0.16
N ASP A 210 7.10 -21.47 -0.06
CA ASP A 210 6.39 -20.22 -0.32
C ASP A 210 5.99 -20.09 -1.79
N LEU A 211 6.86 -20.51 -2.71
CA LEU A 211 6.56 -20.52 -4.14
C LEU A 211 5.42 -21.49 -4.47
N THR A 212 5.39 -22.67 -3.84
CA THR A 212 4.28 -23.61 -3.98
C THR A 212 2.94 -22.99 -3.54
N ILE A 213 2.95 -22.28 -2.40
CA ILE A 213 1.74 -21.61 -1.90
C ILE A 213 1.35 -20.43 -2.79
N LEU A 214 2.33 -19.69 -3.32
CA LEU A 214 2.12 -18.58 -4.24
C LEU A 214 1.39 -19.03 -5.52
N LEU A 215 1.89 -20.10 -6.17
CA LEU A 215 1.28 -20.67 -7.37
C LEU A 215 -0.13 -21.19 -7.09
N ARG A 216 -0.33 -21.83 -5.94
CA ARG A 216 -1.65 -22.27 -5.49
C ARG A 216 -2.61 -21.09 -5.24
N ALA A 217 -2.12 -20.00 -4.64
CA ALA A 217 -2.92 -18.79 -4.41
C ALA A 217 -3.34 -18.15 -5.74
N TYR A 218 -2.45 -18.12 -6.73
CA TYR A 218 -2.79 -17.65 -8.08
C TYR A 218 -3.90 -18.50 -8.72
N ARG A 219 -3.78 -19.83 -8.66
CA ARG A 219 -4.84 -20.74 -9.16
C ARG A 219 -6.17 -20.51 -8.44
N ALA A 220 -6.15 -20.23 -7.15
CA ALA A 220 -7.36 -19.95 -6.36
C ALA A 220 -8.05 -18.63 -6.73
N LEU A 221 -7.39 -17.70 -7.44
CA LEU A 221 -8.05 -16.53 -8.03
C LEU A 221 -9.00 -16.94 -9.16
N GLU A 222 -8.71 -18.01 -9.89
CA GLU A 222 -9.55 -18.52 -10.96
C GLU A 222 -10.59 -19.53 -10.42
N GLN A 223 -10.14 -20.46 -9.61
CA GLN A 223 -10.91 -21.57 -9.07
C GLN A 223 -11.17 -21.38 -7.58
N ARG A 224 -12.26 -21.97 -7.07
CA ARG A 224 -12.59 -21.93 -5.64
C ARG A 224 -11.69 -22.91 -4.89
N ASP A 225 -10.78 -22.42 -4.06
CA ASP A 225 -10.00 -23.23 -3.12
C ASP A 225 -10.46 -22.95 -1.68
N LYS A 226 -11.00 -23.98 -1.03
CA LYS A 226 -11.49 -23.89 0.36
C LYS A 226 -10.34 -23.87 1.38
N THR A 227 -9.14 -24.29 1.00
CA THR A 227 -7.99 -24.38 1.91
C THR A 227 -7.33 -23.04 2.19
N LEU A 228 -7.65 -21.99 1.41
CA LEU A 228 -7.18 -20.61 1.63
C LEU A 228 -8.14 -19.78 2.50
N LEU A 229 -8.94 -20.42 3.34
CA LEU A 229 -9.98 -19.75 4.15
C LEU A 229 -9.41 -18.72 5.14
N ASN A 230 -8.17 -18.86 5.58
CA ASN A 230 -7.56 -18.07 6.67
C ASN A 230 -6.51 -17.06 6.22
N ALA A 231 -6.62 -16.49 5.02
CA ALA A 231 -5.73 -15.41 4.57
C ALA A 231 -6.32 -14.03 4.86
N PRO A 232 -5.99 -13.41 5.99
CA PRO A 232 -6.51 -12.10 6.35
C PRO A 232 -5.89 -11.00 5.48
N SER A 233 -6.63 -9.89 5.28
CA SER A 233 -6.15 -8.73 4.53
C SER A 233 -4.94 -8.07 5.17
N MET A 234 -4.13 -7.36 4.38
CA MET A 234 -3.07 -6.50 4.88
C MET A 234 -3.65 -5.44 5.82
N LEU A 235 -2.90 -5.08 6.86
CA LEU A 235 -3.27 -4.03 7.80
C LEU A 235 -2.59 -2.72 7.38
N THR A 236 -3.40 -1.74 7.02
CA THR A 236 -2.91 -0.39 6.72
C THR A 236 -2.29 0.23 7.98
N TYR A 237 -1.05 0.65 7.89
CA TYR A 237 -0.40 1.41 8.95
C TYR A 237 -1.06 2.79 9.09
N ARG A 238 -1.64 3.06 10.24
CA ARG A 238 -2.26 4.35 10.57
C ARG A 238 -1.32 5.16 11.44
N ASP A 239 -0.74 6.21 10.86
CA ASP A 239 0.04 7.16 11.64
C ASP A 239 -0.88 8.24 12.23
N PRO A 240 -1.05 8.31 13.55
CA PRO A 240 -1.89 9.31 14.19
C PRO A 240 -1.41 10.74 13.94
N LEU A 241 -0.08 10.96 13.81
CA LEU A 241 0.48 12.28 13.52
C LEU A 241 0.04 12.79 12.14
N ALA A 242 0.13 11.92 11.11
CA ALA A 242 -0.32 12.28 9.78
C ALA A 242 -1.84 12.61 9.78
N GLY A 243 -2.63 11.84 10.51
CA GLY A 243 -4.06 12.11 10.70
C GLY A 243 -4.34 13.44 11.38
N ILE A 244 -3.62 13.78 12.45
CA ILE A 244 -3.76 15.06 13.17
C ILE A 244 -3.40 16.24 12.26
N ILE A 245 -2.32 16.15 11.48
CA ILE A 245 -1.91 17.23 10.57
C ILE A 245 -2.94 17.46 9.47
N VAL A 246 -3.45 16.38 8.86
CA VAL A 246 -4.53 16.49 7.86
C VAL A 246 -5.79 17.09 8.49
N GLY A 247 -6.19 16.62 9.68
CA GLY A 247 -7.33 17.16 10.42
C GLY A 247 -7.16 18.65 10.76
N PHE A 248 -6.00 19.06 11.24
CA PHE A 248 -5.68 20.46 11.55
C PHE A 248 -5.76 21.36 10.30
N ARG A 249 -5.16 20.94 9.18
CA ARG A 249 -5.24 21.66 7.92
C ARG A 249 -6.68 21.85 7.45
N THR A 250 -7.46 20.77 7.49
CA THR A 250 -8.87 20.79 7.09
C THR A 250 -9.69 21.69 8.00
N ALA A 251 -9.45 21.65 9.31
CA ALA A 251 -10.10 22.55 10.28
C ALA A 251 -9.70 24.01 10.03
N LEU A 252 -8.45 24.29 9.70
CA LEU A 252 -8.01 25.66 9.39
C LEU A 252 -8.65 26.20 8.10
N VAL A 253 -8.71 25.38 7.04
CA VAL A 253 -9.43 25.73 5.79
C VAL A 253 -10.89 26.04 6.08
N PHE A 254 -11.54 25.19 6.86
CA PHE A 254 -12.94 25.39 7.28
C PHE A 254 -13.11 26.70 8.05
N SER A 255 -12.27 26.95 9.06
CA SER A 255 -12.38 28.13 9.92
C SER A 255 -12.16 29.44 9.13
N ILE A 256 -11.20 29.49 8.21
CA ILE A 256 -10.97 30.65 7.34
C ILE A 256 -12.18 30.85 6.42
N GLY A 257 -12.68 29.80 5.78
CA GLY A 257 -13.84 29.85 4.91
C GLY A 257 -15.09 30.32 5.67
N ALA A 258 -15.34 29.78 6.87
CA ALA A 258 -16.44 30.18 7.74
C ALA A 258 -16.32 31.65 8.18
N PHE A 259 -15.13 32.10 8.54
CA PHE A 259 -14.88 33.50 8.90
C PHE A 259 -15.22 34.46 7.74
N ILE A 260 -14.76 34.15 6.52
CA ILE A 260 -15.08 34.95 5.32
C ILE A 260 -16.59 34.93 5.07
N TRP A 261 -17.25 33.78 5.12
CA TRP A 261 -18.68 33.64 4.90
C TRP A 261 -19.51 34.48 5.91
N ILE A 262 -19.19 34.35 7.21
CA ILE A 262 -19.91 35.08 8.27
C ILE A 262 -19.75 36.60 8.08
N ASN A 263 -18.55 37.08 7.74
CA ASN A 263 -18.29 38.52 7.58
C ASN A 263 -18.88 39.11 6.29
N THR A 264 -18.96 38.33 5.21
CA THR A 264 -19.50 38.80 3.94
C THR A 264 -21.03 38.67 3.86
N GLY A 265 -21.64 37.76 4.62
CA GLY A 265 -23.07 37.46 4.55
C GLY A 265 -23.54 36.92 3.20
N SER A 266 -22.62 36.67 2.26
CA SER A 266 -22.96 36.26 0.89
C SER A 266 -23.17 34.74 0.81
N SER A 267 -24.28 34.32 0.17
CA SER A 267 -24.56 32.90 -0.07
C SER A 267 -23.47 32.21 -0.94
N ALA A 268 -22.84 32.96 -1.86
CA ALA A 268 -21.75 32.46 -2.68
C ALA A 268 -20.48 32.19 -1.85
N ALA A 269 -20.23 33.00 -0.81
CA ALA A 269 -19.04 32.86 0.04
C ALA A 269 -19.01 31.52 0.81
N LEU A 270 -20.16 30.86 0.97
CA LEU A 270 -20.23 29.51 1.53
C LEU A 270 -19.40 28.50 0.74
N LEU A 271 -19.26 28.65 -0.57
CA LEU A 271 -18.46 27.79 -1.44
C LEU A 271 -16.96 27.90 -1.13
N ILE A 272 -16.49 29.02 -0.54
CA ILE A 272 -15.12 29.17 -0.05
C ILE A 272 -14.83 28.17 1.07
N MET A 273 -15.84 27.79 1.85
CA MET A 273 -15.71 26.84 2.95
C MET A 273 -15.89 25.39 2.48
N ILE A 274 -16.98 25.09 1.76
CA ILE A 274 -17.40 23.73 1.46
C ILE A 274 -16.43 23.02 0.52
N LEU A 275 -16.16 23.62 -0.63
CA LEU A 275 -15.41 22.95 -1.69
C LEU A 275 -13.96 22.65 -1.31
N PRO A 276 -13.20 23.58 -0.70
CA PRO A 276 -11.84 23.28 -0.26
C PRO A 276 -11.77 22.21 0.82
N VAL A 277 -12.75 22.12 1.71
CA VAL A 277 -12.82 21.04 2.72
C VAL A 277 -13.01 19.69 2.04
N ILE A 278 -13.90 19.60 1.03
CA ILE A 278 -14.09 18.38 0.25
C ILE A 278 -12.77 17.97 -0.42
N PHE A 279 -12.10 18.89 -1.10
CA PHE A 279 -10.82 18.63 -1.75
C PHE A 279 -9.72 18.28 -0.74
N SER A 280 -9.67 18.95 0.42
CA SER A 280 -8.72 18.61 1.49
C SER A 280 -8.85 17.15 1.94
N ILE A 281 -10.07 16.65 2.07
CA ILE A 281 -10.34 15.25 2.46
C ILE A 281 -10.02 14.29 1.32
N MET A 282 -10.40 14.60 0.08
CA MET A 282 -10.12 13.76 -1.08
C MET A 282 -8.62 13.63 -1.35
N LEU A 283 -7.88 14.74 -1.19
CA LEU A 283 -6.45 14.81 -1.46
C LEU A 283 -5.58 14.36 -0.26
N ALA A 284 -6.18 14.00 0.88
CA ALA A 284 -5.47 13.66 2.11
C ALA A 284 -4.46 12.50 1.99
N ARG A 285 -4.65 11.63 0.99
CA ARG A 285 -3.78 10.46 0.74
C ARG A 285 -2.63 10.75 -0.22
N ILE A 286 -2.65 11.88 -0.90
CA ILE A 286 -1.64 12.23 -1.91
C ILE A 286 -0.39 12.77 -1.22
N PRO A 287 0.83 12.33 -1.62
CA PRO A 287 2.07 12.87 -1.10
C PRO A 287 2.18 14.37 -1.36
N LEU A 288 2.72 15.11 -0.39
CA LEU A 288 2.80 16.58 -0.44
C LEU A 288 3.54 17.14 -1.65
N ALA A 289 4.59 16.45 -2.11
CA ALA A 289 5.36 16.88 -3.28
C ALA A 289 4.49 16.94 -4.56
N ILE A 290 3.58 15.97 -4.71
CA ILE A 290 2.68 15.88 -5.86
C ILE A 290 1.45 16.77 -5.66
N LEU A 291 1.03 16.97 -4.42
CA LEU A 291 -0.19 17.66 -4.05
C LEU A 291 -0.24 19.11 -4.58
N GLN A 292 0.87 19.84 -4.56
CA GLN A 292 0.94 21.18 -5.11
C GLN A 292 0.65 21.22 -6.62
N VAL A 293 1.16 20.25 -7.37
CA VAL A 293 0.90 20.11 -8.80
C VAL A 293 -0.57 19.76 -9.05
N VAL A 294 -1.12 18.85 -8.23
CA VAL A 294 -2.54 18.45 -8.29
C VAL A 294 -3.47 19.63 -8.07
N ILE A 295 -3.21 20.46 -7.03
CA ILE A 295 -4.06 21.63 -6.75
C ILE A 295 -3.96 22.68 -7.86
N LYS A 296 -2.77 22.93 -8.44
CA LYS A 296 -2.62 23.82 -9.59
C LYS A 296 -3.42 23.35 -10.81
N ARG A 297 -3.40 22.07 -11.11
CA ARG A 297 -4.21 21.46 -12.19
C ARG A 297 -5.70 21.59 -11.91
N LEU A 298 -6.10 21.39 -10.66
CA LEU A 298 -7.49 21.55 -10.20
C LEU A 298 -7.94 23.01 -10.36
N LEU A 299 -7.14 24.02 -9.99
CA LEU A 299 -7.42 25.43 -10.23
C LEU A 299 -7.60 25.76 -11.72
N ALA A 300 -6.76 25.19 -12.59
CA ALA A 300 -6.91 25.35 -14.03
C ALA A 300 -8.26 24.77 -14.53
N GLY A 301 -8.67 23.60 -14.01
CA GLY A 301 -9.98 23.02 -14.30
C GLY A 301 -11.14 23.94 -13.87
N ILE A 302 -11.05 24.57 -12.70
CA ILE A 302 -12.05 25.54 -12.20
C ILE A 302 -12.18 26.75 -13.15
N ILE A 303 -11.07 27.28 -13.62
CA ILE A 303 -11.08 28.40 -14.56
C ILE A 303 -11.81 27.99 -15.85
N VAL A 304 -11.46 26.85 -16.43
CA VAL A 304 -12.13 26.34 -17.64
C VAL A 304 -13.62 26.09 -17.40
N ALA A 305 -14.00 25.50 -16.26
CA ALA A 305 -15.39 25.29 -15.89
C ALA A 305 -16.17 26.62 -15.84
N THR A 306 -15.58 27.67 -15.28
CA THR A 306 -16.21 29.00 -15.21
C THR A 306 -16.46 29.57 -16.60
N PHE A 307 -15.48 29.54 -17.49
CA PHE A 307 -15.65 29.99 -18.89
C PHE A 307 -16.72 29.19 -19.64
N VAL A 308 -16.67 27.86 -19.55
CA VAL A 308 -17.66 27.00 -20.21
C VAL A 308 -19.05 27.23 -19.64
N THR A 309 -19.19 27.45 -18.34
CA THR A 309 -20.48 27.74 -17.73
C THR A 309 -21.05 29.06 -18.27
N ILE A 310 -20.29 30.16 -18.22
CA ILE A 310 -20.78 31.49 -18.57
C ILE A 310 -21.04 31.62 -20.09
N PHE A 311 -20.08 31.24 -20.91
CA PHE A 311 -20.16 31.51 -22.35
C PHE A 311 -20.91 30.45 -23.15
N TYR A 312 -20.96 29.19 -22.66
CA TYR A 312 -21.64 28.10 -23.34
C TYR A 312 -22.96 27.73 -22.64
N ALA A 313 -22.88 27.21 -21.40
CA ALA A 313 -24.04 26.62 -20.76
C ALA A 313 -25.15 27.64 -20.46
N LEU A 314 -24.83 28.77 -19.80
CA LEU A 314 -25.82 29.76 -19.44
C LEU A 314 -26.43 30.46 -20.68
N ASN A 315 -25.62 30.71 -21.70
CA ASN A 315 -26.11 31.34 -22.93
C ASN A 315 -27.12 30.44 -23.66
N LEU A 316 -26.83 29.13 -23.78
CA LEU A 316 -27.78 28.20 -24.42
C LEU A 316 -29.00 27.91 -23.54
N LEU A 317 -28.83 27.76 -22.24
CA LEU A 317 -29.93 27.47 -21.33
C LEU A 317 -30.88 28.65 -21.17
N SER A 318 -30.39 29.90 -21.24
CA SER A 318 -31.27 31.11 -21.21
C SER A 318 -32.22 31.18 -22.40
N GLN A 319 -31.91 30.52 -23.52
CA GLN A 319 -32.71 30.46 -24.74
C GLN A 319 -33.62 29.24 -24.79
N SER A 320 -33.49 28.28 -23.85
CA SER A 320 -34.11 26.94 -23.95
C SER A 320 -35.57 26.83 -23.52
N GLY A 321 -36.18 27.88 -22.99
CA GLY A 321 -37.58 27.84 -22.51
C GLY A 321 -37.89 26.76 -21.48
N GLY A 322 -36.85 26.13 -20.87
CA GLY A 322 -37.02 25.20 -19.76
C GLY A 322 -37.25 23.74 -20.16
N GLN A 323 -36.94 23.34 -21.35
CA GLN A 323 -37.09 21.95 -21.81
C GLN A 323 -35.93 21.06 -21.29
N LEU A 324 -36.30 19.91 -20.70
CA LEU A 324 -35.34 18.94 -20.13
C LEU A 324 -34.37 18.40 -21.18
N GLU A 325 -34.86 18.17 -22.39
CA GLU A 325 -34.08 17.64 -23.50
C GLU A 325 -32.94 18.58 -23.88
N ILE A 326 -33.18 19.88 -23.88
CA ILE A 326 -32.18 20.90 -24.18
C ILE A 326 -31.16 20.98 -23.03
N LEU A 327 -31.63 20.91 -21.78
CA LEU A 327 -30.76 20.85 -20.63
C LEU A 327 -29.78 19.67 -20.73
N LEU A 328 -30.29 18.48 -21.03
CA LEU A 328 -29.47 17.28 -21.17
C LEU A 328 -28.48 17.43 -22.34
N LEU A 329 -28.89 17.96 -23.49
CA LEU A 329 -28.05 18.18 -24.65
C LEU A 329 -26.92 19.17 -24.35
N VAL A 330 -27.21 20.27 -23.70
CA VAL A 330 -26.23 21.31 -23.35
C VAL A 330 -25.22 20.79 -22.31
N LEU A 331 -25.66 20.01 -21.34
CA LEU A 331 -24.78 19.46 -20.32
C LEU A 331 -23.95 18.26 -20.80
N ALA A 332 -24.47 17.48 -21.75
CA ALA A 332 -23.82 16.25 -22.23
C ALA A 332 -22.42 16.51 -22.81
N GLY A 333 -22.24 17.56 -23.61
CA GLY A 333 -20.94 17.88 -24.21
C GLY A 333 -19.85 18.19 -23.17
N PRO A 334 -20.01 19.19 -22.31
CA PRO A 334 -19.05 19.52 -21.27
C PRO A 334 -18.78 18.35 -20.31
N TYR A 335 -19.82 17.62 -19.90
CA TYR A 335 -19.61 16.45 -19.03
C TYR A 335 -18.85 15.33 -19.73
N PHE A 336 -19.13 15.06 -21.00
CA PHE A 336 -18.39 14.06 -21.75
C PHE A 336 -16.90 14.38 -21.77
N LEU A 337 -16.52 15.63 -22.08
CA LEU A 337 -15.14 16.07 -22.09
C LEU A 337 -14.52 16.04 -20.68
N GLY A 338 -15.25 16.51 -19.67
CA GLY A 338 -14.80 16.49 -18.28
C GLY A 338 -14.58 15.08 -17.74
N LEU A 339 -15.48 14.14 -18.06
CA LEU A 339 -15.37 12.74 -17.63
C LEU A 339 -14.24 12.02 -18.37
N LEU A 340 -13.96 12.39 -19.63
CA LEU A 340 -12.81 11.86 -20.37
C LEU A 340 -11.49 12.23 -19.69
N LEU A 341 -11.39 13.44 -19.11
CA LEU A 341 -10.24 13.85 -18.31
C LEU A 341 -10.10 13.06 -16.99
N LEU A 342 -11.18 12.49 -16.47
CA LEU A 342 -11.13 11.63 -15.27
C LEU A 342 -10.60 10.22 -15.56
N ALA A 343 -10.53 9.80 -16.81
CA ALA A 343 -10.11 8.44 -17.18
C ALA A 343 -8.61 8.20 -16.99
N ASP A 344 -7.77 9.23 -17.08
CA ASP A 344 -6.33 9.12 -16.89
C ASP A 344 -5.89 9.79 -15.58
N GLN A 345 -4.99 9.12 -14.83
CA GLN A 345 -4.46 9.63 -13.57
C GLN A 345 -3.75 10.99 -13.69
N GLN A 346 -3.14 11.28 -14.83
CA GLN A 346 -2.44 12.55 -15.04
C GLN A 346 -3.40 13.73 -15.25
N THR A 347 -4.54 13.49 -15.88
CA THR A 347 -5.56 14.50 -16.21
C THR A 347 -6.70 14.55 -15.18
N LEU A 348 -6.82 13.54 -14.32
CA LEU A 348 -7.85 13.45 -13.27
C LEU A 348 -8.04 14.74 -12.46
N PRO A 349 -6.99 15.47 -12.01
CA PRO A 349 -7.19 16.72 -11.27
C PRO A 349 -7.88 17.82 -12.09
N TYR A 350 -7.62 17.90 -13.40
CA TYR A 350 -8.33 18.83 -14.29
C TYR A 350 -9.80 18.46 -14.41
N GLY A 351 -10.10 17.16 -14.59
CA GLY A 351 -11.47 16.66 -14.67
C GLY A 351 -12.28 16.92 -13.40
N LEU A 352 -11.69 16.69 -12.21
CA LEU A 352 -12.31 17.01 -10.92
C LEU A 352 -12.54 18.52 -10.76
N GLY A 353 -11.54 19.32 -11.11
CA GLY A 353 -11.62 20.79 -11.06
C GLY A 353 -12.61 21.36 -12.07
N PHE A 354 -12.93 20.62 -13.13
CA PHE A 354 -13.95 21.01 -14.11
C PHE A 354 -15.34 20.52 -13.72
N CYS A 355 -15.55 19.22 -13.54
CA CYS A 355 -16.89 18.63 -13.39
C CYS A 355 -17.61 19.12 -12.12
N ILE A 356 -16.94 19.18 -10.98
CA ILE A 356 -17.59 19.57 -9.72
C ILE A 356 -18.00 21.05 -9.74
N PRO A 357 -17.11 22.02 -10.05
CA PRO A 357 -17.50 23.41 -10.18
C PRO A 357 -18.53 23.66 -11.29
N PHE A 358 -18.40 23.00 -12.44
CA PHE A 358 -19.37 23.14 -13.52
C PHE A 358 -20.80 22.78 -13.06
N THR A 359 -20.96 21.65 -12.33
CA THR A 359 -22.25 21.25 -11.77
C THR A 359 -22.82 22.30 -10.81
N ILE A 360 -21.97 22.88 -9.96
CA ILE A 360 -22.38 23.89 -8.97
C ILE A 360 -22.75 25.21 -9.64
N LEU A 361 -22.01 25.61 -10.66
CA LEU A 361 -22.19 26.89 -11.34
C LEU A 361 -23.38 26.90 -12.28
N VAL A 362 -23.69 25.80 -12.98
CA VAL A 362 -24.87 25.69 -13.86
C VAL A 362 -26.17 25.68 -13.04
N ARG A 363 -26.15 25.08 -11.84
CA ARG A 363 -27.26 25.03 -10.89
C ARG A 363 -28.63 24.78 -11.57
N PRO A 364 -28.84 23.64 -12.22
CA PRO A 364 -30.14 23.32 -12.80
C PRO A 364 -31.18 23.29 -11.68
N SER A 365 -32.21 24.14 -11.79
CA SER A 365 -33.30 24.27 -10.82
C SER A 365 -34.62 23.95 -11.48
N MET A 366 -35.58 23.39 -10.73
CA MET A 366 -36.93 23.16 -11.23
C MET A 366 -37.71 24.49 -11.47
N ASP A 367 -37.32 25.54 -10.75
CA ASP A 367 -37.89 26.88 -10.98
C ASP A 367 -37.18 27.56 -12.14
N MET A 368 -37.59 27.21 -13.33
CA MET A 368 -37.10 27.75 -14.60
C MET A 368 -37.35 29.24 -14.79
N SER A 369 -38.14 29.87 -13.93
CA SER A 369 -38.41 31.30 -13.91
C SER A 369 -37.31 32.14 -13.25
N LEU A 370 -36.43 31.51 -12.47
CA LEU A 370 -35.26 32.17 -11.91
C LEU A 370 -34.19 32.27 -13.00
N ALA A 371 -34.15 33.44 -13.63
CA ALA A 371 -33.12 33.82 -14.56
C ALA A 371 -31.77 33.34 -14.09
N PHE A 372 -31.05 32.61 -14.94
CA PHE A 372 -29.66 32.27 -14.75
C PHE A 372 -28.89 33.57 -14.51
N SER A 373 -28.62 33.88 -13.24
CA SER A 373 -27.97 35.12 -12.86
C SER A 373 -26.47 34.97 -13.10
N ILE A 374 -25.95 35.68 -14.07
CA ILE A 374 -24.51 35.76 -14.35
C ILE A 374 -23.79 36.26 -13.12
N ASP A 375 -24.35 37.22 -12.37
CA ASP A 375 -23.78 37.79 -11.16
C ASP A 375 -23.58 36.73 -10.07
N TYR A 376 -24.57 35.86 -9.87
CA TYR A 376 -24.45 34.76 -8.92
C TYR A 376 -23.43 33.71 -9.36
N THR A 377 -23.43 33.37 -10.64
CA THR A 377 -22.47 32.41 -11.21
C THR A 377 -21.04 32.95 -11.10
N LEU A 378 -20.81 34.21 -11.42
CA LEU A 378 -19.51 34.85 -11.31
C LEU A 378 -19.05 34.93 -9.85
N SER A 379 -19.93 35.36 -8.94
CA SER A 379 -19.64 35.41 -7.50
C SER A 379 -19.31 34.02 -6.94
N SER A 380 -20.05 32.99 -7.37
CA SER A 380 -19.80 31.61 -6.98
C SER A 380 -18.47 31.07 -7.55
N ALA A 381 -18.15 31.40 -8.79
CA ALA A 381 -16.89 31.03 -9.41
C ALA A 381 -15.68 31.66 -8.70
N ILE A 382 -15.77 32.94 -8.37
CA ILE A 382 -14.74 33.65 -7.60
C ILE A 382 -14.60 33.00 -6.21
N ALA A 383 -15.71 32.69 -5.55
CA ALA A 383 -15.70 32.04 -4.24
C ALA A 383 -15.03 30.65 -4.29
N ILE A 384 -15.33 29.83 -5.29
CA ILE A 384 -14.71 28.52 -5.50
C ILE A 384 -13.19 28.68 -5.74
N PHE A 385 -12.80 29.57 -6.64
CA PHE A 385 -11.41 29.83 -6.96
C PHE A 385 -10.63 30.34 -5.74
N ALA A 386 -11.19 31.30 -5.01
CA ALA A 386 -10.58 31.82 -3.77
C ALA A 386 -10.43 30.74 -2.71
N GLY A 387 -11.45 29.92 -2.50
CA GLY A 387 -11.43 28.81 -1.55
C GLY A 387 -10.32 27.79 -1.86
N VAL A 388 -10.21 27.36 -3.11
CA VAL A 388 -9.16 26.41 -3.53
C VAL A 388 -7.77 27.06 -3.51
N SER A 389 -7.68 28.37 -3.74
CA SER A 389 -6.43 29.12 -3.57
C SER A 389 -6.01 29.19 -2.10
N ILE A 390 -6.94 29.39 -1.17
CA ILE A 390 -6.69 29.30 0.28
C ILE A 390 -6.17 27.90 0.64
N LEU A 391 -6.81 26.86 0.11
CA LEU A 391 -6.35 25.48 0.29
C LEU A 391 -4.89 25.31 -0.18
N PHE A 392 -4.55 25.82 -1.35
CA PHE A 392 -3.18 25.77 -1.90
C PHE A 392 -2.18 26.40 -0.95
N TRP A 393 -2.46 27.62 -0.46
CA TRP A 393 -1.57 28.34 0.46
C TRP A 393 -1.45 27.62 1.81
N ILE A 394 -2.54 27.07 2.35
CA ILE A 394 -2.48 26.32 3.61
C ILE A 394 -1.62 25.06 3.45
N PHE A 395 -1.73 24.34 2.33
CA PHE A 395 -0.88 23.18 2.08
C PHE A 395 0.59 23.55 1.85
N GLN A 396 0.87 24.76 1.39
CA GLN A 396 2.23 25.26 1.24
C GLN A 396 2.83 25.75 2.57
N LEU A 397 2.06 26.40 3.41
CA LEU A 397 2.50 26.89 4.72
C LEU A 397 2.67 25.75 5.74
N PHE A 398 1.71 24.86 5.79
CA PHE A 398 1.74 23.71 6.69
C PHE A 398 2.24 22.47 5.95
N THR A 399 3.55 22.45 5.70
CA THR A 399 4.21 21.25 5.19
C THR A 399 4.01 20.09 6.17
N GLY A 400 3.83 18.88 5.66
CA GLY A 400 3.70 17.68 6.50
C GLY A 400 4.97 17.38 7.30
N PRO A 401 4.92 16.37 8.14
CA PRO A 401 6.10 15.93 8.86
C PRO A 401 7.19 15.56 7.85
N SER A 402 8.45 15.83 8.20
CA SER A 402 9.57 15.48 7.33
C SER A 402 9.55 13.96 7.04
N VAL A 403 10.00 13.58 5.85
CA VAL A 403 10.11 12.17 5.45
C VAL A 403 10.92 11.39 6.47
N GLN A 404 12.00 11.97 7.00
CA GLN A 404 12.84 11.37 8.02
C GLN A 404 12.05 11.03 9.31
N LEU A 405 11.16 11.93 9.74
CA LEU A 405 10.31 11.70 10.91
C LEU A 405 9.29 10.58 10.65
N LEU A 406 8.68 10.55 9.45
CA LEU A 406 7.74 9.50 9.07
C LEU A 406 8.44 8.14 9.02
N VAL A 407 9.61 8.06 8.37
CA VAL A 407 10.44 6.86 8.31
C VAL A 407 10.81 6.37 9.71
N HIS A 408 11.29 7.28 10.58
CA HIS A 408 11.62 6.94 11.97
C HIS A 408 10.41 6.36 12.73
N ARG A 409 9.22 6.92 12.53
CA ARG A 409 7.99 6.42 13.18
C ARG A 409 7.58 5.03 12.68
N VAL A 410 7.75 4.76 11.38
CA VAL A 410 7.50 3.43 10.82
C VAL A 410 8.51 2.42 11.38
N PHE A 411 9.79 2.75 11.46
CA PHE A 411 10.80 1.90 12.09
C PHE A 411 10.54 1.68 13.58
N LYS A 412 10.12 2.72 14.32
CA LYS A 412 9.72 2.57 15.72
C LYS A 412 8.50 1.65 15.89
N ALA A 413 7.56 1.68 14.94
CA ALA A 413 6.44 0.75 14.95
C ALA A 413 6.89 -0.69 14.64
N THR A 414 7.87 -0.87 13.74
CA THR A 414 8.48 -2.18 13.46
C THR A 414 9.24 -2.71 14.67
N TYR A 415 9.98 -1.85 15.36
CA TYR A 415 10.64 -2.18 16.63
C TYR A 415 9.65 -2.75 17.67
N LYS A 416 8.51 -2.06 17.88
CA LYS A 416 7.47 -2.55 18.81
C LYS A 416 6.91 -3.89 18.38
N ASP A 417 6.66 -4.07 17.08
CA ASP A 417 6.14 -5.33 16.58
C ASP A 417 7.16 -6.47 16.73
N LEU A 418 8.45 -6.21 16.60
CA LEU A 418 9.50 -7.19 16.87
C LEU A 418 9.54 -7.60 18.36
N LEU A 419 9.23 -6.69 19.29
CA LEU A 419 9.12 -7.02 20.72
C LEU A 419 7.89 -7.89 21.03
N GLU A 420 6.78 -7.66 20.34
CA GLU A 420 5.49 -8.27 20.63
C GLU A 420 5.20 -9.52 19.79
N ILE A 421 6.03 -9.85 18.78
CA ILE A 421 5.74 -10.87 17.77
C ILE A 421 5.38 -12.24 18.36
N ASN A 422 6.08 -12.66 19.40
CA ASN A 422 5.91 -13.97 20.03
C ASN A 422 4.73 -14.05 21.01
N THR A 423 4.04 -12.94 21.28
CA THR A 423 2.84 -12.94 22.14
C THR A 423 1.55 -13.28 21.40
N HIS A 424 1.61 -13.36 20.05
CA HIS A 424 0.44 -13.58 19.20
C HIS A 424 0.28 -15.05 18.81
N GLN A 425 -0.98 -15.53 18.71
CA GLN A 425 -1.30 -16.91 18.33
C GLN A 425 -0.81 -17.30 16.93
N THR A 426 -0.73 -16.35 16.00
CA THR A 426 -0.24 -16.58 14.62
C THR A 426 0.82 -15.54 14.26
N PRO A 427 2.04 -15.65 14.85
CA PRO A 427 3.04 -14.59 14.78
C PRO A 427 3.44 -14.20 13.35
N SER A 428 3.66 -15.18 12.49
CA SER A 428 4.05 -14.96 11.09
C SER A 428 2.99 -14.19 10.31
N ILE A 429 1.72 -14.59 10.40
CA ILE A 429 0.61 -13.93 9.70
C ILE A 429 0.40 -12.53 10.24
N TRP A 430 0.44 -12.37 11.56
CA TRP A 430 0.26 -11.08 12.23
C TRP A 430 1.34 -10.08 11.80
N TYR A 431 2.61 -10.49 11.83
CA TYR A 431 3.74 -9.65 11.48
C TYR A 431 3.75 -9.27 9.99
N ASN A 432 3.57 -10.24 9.10
CA ASN A 432 3.55 -10.01 7.65
C ASN A 432 2.45 -9.03 7.23
N ARG A 433 1.26 -9.13 7.81
CA ARG A 433 0.15 -8.20 7.54
C ARG A 433 0.49 -6.75 7.87
N ARG A 434 1.21 -6.53 8.96
CA ARG A 434 1.60 -5.19 9.43
C ARG A 434 2.80 -4.66 8.66
N MET A 435 3.74 -5.54 8.34
CA MET A 435 4.97 -5.16 7.66
C MET A 435 4.76 -4.86 6.17
N ALA A 436 3.78 -5.50 5.53
CA ALA A 436 3.47 -5.32 4.11
C ALA A 436 3.21 -3.84 3.73
N ASP A 437 2.25 -3.19 4.38
CA ASP A 437 1.92 -1.78 4.12
C ASP A 437 3.08 -0.84 4.51
N ARG A 438 3.81 -1.15 5.59
CA ARG A 438 4.98 -0.38 5.98
C ARG A 438 6.10 -0.46 4.95
N LEU A 439 6.34 -1.65 4.40
CA LEU A 439 7.35 -1.85 3.37
C LEU A 439 7.02 -1.05 2.12
N ILE A 440 5.78 -1.11 1.64
CA ILE A 440 5.31 -0.31 0.50
C ILE A 440 5.54 1.20 0.76
N ARG A 441 5.23 1.69 1.96
CA ARG A 441 5.43 3.10 2.31
C ARG A 441 6.90 3.49 2.39
N LEU A 442 7.73 2.66 3.02
CA LEU A 442 9.17 2.92 3.16
C LEU A 442 9.85 2.91 1.78
N THR A 443 9.47 2.00 0.90
CA THR A 443 9.95 1.97 -0.49
C THR A 443 9.56 3.25 -1.23
N ASN A 444 8.32 3.72 -1.09
CA ASN A 444 7.86 4.98 -1.69
C ASN A 444 8.61 6.22 -1.13
N TYR A 445 8.96 6.23 0.15
CA TYR A 445 9.77 7.31 0.72
C TYR A 445 11.23 7.32 0.25
N ASP A 446 11.73 6.16 -0.18
CA ASP A 446 13.12 5.97 -0.63
C ASP A 446 13.28 6.10 -2.15
N GLN A 447 12.17 6.24 -2.90
CA GLN A 447 12.20 6.49 -4.34
C GLN A 447 12.95 7.81 -4.64
N GLY A 448 14.01 7.72 -5.44
CA GLY A 448 14.89 8.86 -5.75
C GLY A 448 16.15 8.97 -4.89
N SER A 449 16.31 8.12 -3.87
CA SER A 449 17.58 8.00 -3.13
C SER A 449 18.50 6.99 -3.81
N HIS A 450 19.73 7.37 -4.15
CA HIS A 450 20.71 6.44 -4.74
C HIS A 450 21.12 5.31 -3.78
N SER A 451 21.14 5.57 -2.48
CA SER A 451 21.57 4.60 -1.48
C SER A 451 20.57 3.49 -1.20
N ARG A 452 19.28 3.77 -1.38
CA ARG A 452 18.16 2.86 -1.06
C ARG A 452 18.24 2.20 0.33
N ALA A 453 18.86 2.91 1.25
CA ALA A 453 19.13 2.40 2.61
C ALA A 453 17.84 2.15 3.41
N ILE A 454 16.80 2.96 3.20
CA ILE A 454 15.51 2.82 3.89
C ILE A 454 14.82 1.53 3.45
N THR A 455 14.81 1.24 2.15
CA THR A 455 14.24 0.01 1.59
C THR A 455 14.99 -1.22 2.08
N ASP A 456 16.33 -1.16 2.10
CA ASP A 456 17.18 -2.24 2.61
C ASP A 456 16.91 -2.52 4.10
N LEU A 457 16.77 -1.49 4.92
CA LEU A 457 16.41 -1.62 6.34
C LEU A 457 14.99 -2.15 6.54
N ALA A 458 14.05 -1.75 5.70
CA ALA A 458 12.68 -2.24 5.75
C ALA A 458 12.60 -3.75 5.46
N LEU A 459 13.30 -4.22 4.43
CA LEU A 459 13.43 -5.65 4.11
C LEU A 459 14.20 -6.40 5.20
N THR A 460 15.20 -5.77 5.81
CA THR A 460 15.90 -6.33 6.97
C THR A 460 14.92 -6.53 8.13
N GLY A 461 14.07 -5.53 8.44
CA GLY A 461 13.03 -5.66 9.46
C GLY A 461 12.08 -6.83 9.20
N LEU A 462 11.66 -7.04 7.96
CA LEU A 462 10.85 -8.19 7.56
C LEU A 462 11.57 -9.52 7.84
N ASN A 463 12.85 -9.61 7.45
CA ASN A 463 13.69 -10.79 7.67
C ASN A 463 13.92 -11.11 9.16
N LEU A 464 14.08 -10.08 10.00
CA LEU A 464 14.23 -10.25 11.45
C LEU A 464 12.96 -10.81 12.09
N GLY A 465 11.78 -10.36 11.64
CA GLY A 465 10.52 -10.93 12.10
C GLY A 465 10.37 -12.40 11.74
N HIS A 466 10.73 -12.79 10.52
CA HIS A 466 10.72 -14.21 10.11
C HIS A 466 11.70 -15.05 10.95
N ALA A 467 12.90 -14.53 11.21
CA ALA A 467 13.91 -15.18 12.05
C ALA A 467 13.38 -15.37 13.49
N SER A 468 12.74 -14.34 14.06
CA SER A 468 12.14 -14.40 15.40
C SER A 468 11.04 -15.45 15.49
N VAL A 469 10.11 -15.47 14.53
CA VAL A 469 9.03 -16.48 14.47
C VAL A 469 9.58 -17.89 14.39
N ARG A 470 10.59 -18.08 13.54
CA ARG A 470 11.21 -19.40 13.36
C ARG A 470 11.89 -19.88 14.63
N LEU A 471 12.68 -19.01 15.25
CA LEU A 471 13.37 -19.35 16.50
C LEU A 471 12.37 -19.69 17.61
N ASN A 472 11.28 -18.90 17.72
CA ASN A 472 10.21 -19.16 18.69
C ASN A 472 9.57 -20.53 18.46
N SER A 473 9.26 -20.91 17.21
CA SER A 473 8.66 -22.22 16.91
C SER A 473 9.57 -23.40 17.26
N ILE A 474 10.89 -23.21 17.21
CA ILE A 474 11.86 -24.21 17.65
C ILE A 474 11.86 -24.27 19.18
N CYS A 475 11.87 -23.13 19.84
CA CYS A 475 11.92 -23.05 21.31
C CYS A 475 10.62 -23.52 21.99
N GLU A 476 9.44 -23.34 21.38
CA GLU A 476 8.15 -23.80 21.87
C GLU A 476 8.10 -25.33 22.03
N ASN A 477 8.82 -26.07 21.19
CA ASN A 477 8.92 -27.52 21.26
C ASN A 477 9.88 -28.01 22.37
N LEU A 478 10.61 -27.09 23.00
CA LEU A 478 11.62 -27.38 24.00
C LEU A 478 11.14 -26.86 25.37
N ALA A 479 10.74 -27.75 26.27
CA ALA A 479 10.25 -27.38 27.61
C ALA A 479 11.35 -26.79 28.51
N GLY A 480 11.12 -25.63 29.16
CA GLY A 480 11.98 -25.06 30.20
C GLY A 480 11.88 -23.54 30.38
N ASP A 481 11.66 -23.06 31.60
CA ASP A 481 11.52 -21.64 31.93
C ASP A 481 12.78 -20.80 31.65
N THR A 482 13.96 -21.40 31.79
CA THR A 482 15.26 -20.75 31.56
C THR A 482 15.44 -20.35 30.10
N LYS A 483 14.99 -21.18 29.17
CA LYS A 483 15.06 -20.93 27.73
C LYS A 483 14.16 -19.78 27.29
N LEU A 484 12.99 -19.66 27.90
CA LEU A 484 12.07 -18.56 27.65
C LEU A 484 12.70 -17.23 28.03
N LYS A 485 13.50 -17.20 29.09
CA LYS A 485 14.25 -16.00 29.52
C LYS A 485 15.30 -15.60 28.49
N TYR A 486 16.13 -16.53 28.01
CA TYR A 486 17.16 -16.24 26.98
C TYR A 486 16.55 -15.88 25.63
N LEU A 487 15.41 -16.49 25.26
CA LEU A 487 14.67 -16.13 24.06
C LEU A 487 14.12 -14.69 24.11
N ASN A 488 13.54 -14.31 25.25
CA ASN A 488 13.05 -12.95 25.47
C ASN A 488 14.18 -11.92 25.46
N GLU A 489 15.31 -12.21 26.11
CA GLU A 489 16.50 -11.36 26.09
C GLU A 489 17.04 -11.20 24.66
N TRP A 490 17.14 -12.29 23.91
CA TRP A 490 17.53 -12.27 22.50
C TRP A 490 16.59 -11.42 21.65
N GLN A 491 15.29 -11.55 21.85
CA GLN A 491 14.29 -10.79 21.11
C GLN A 491 14.37 -9.29 21.41
N HIS A 492 14.57 -8.92 22.68
CA HIS A 492 14.78 -7.52 23.08
C HIS A 492 16.06 -6.95 22.45
N THR A 493 17.17 -7.66 22.52
CA THR A 493 18.44 -7.21 21.93
C THR A 493 18.38 -7.17 20.41
N LEU A 494 17.63 -8.06 19.73
CA LEU A 494 17.37 -8.03 18.30
C LEU A 494 16.64 -6.74 17.89
N ALA A 495 15.57 -6.40 18.60
CA ALA A 495 14.81 -5.19 18.35
C ALA A 495 15.65 -3.93 18.59
N ASP A 496 16.42 -3.88 19.68
CA ASP A 496 17.32 -2.77 19.99
C ASP A 496 18.42 -2.62 18.92
N ALA A 497 19.04 -3.72 18.48
CA ALA A 497 20.02 -3.71 17.40
C ALA A 497 19.44 -3.21 16.07
N PHE A 498 18.18 -3.56 15.77
CA PHE A 498 17.47 -3.01 14.61
C PHE A 498 17.32 -1.49 14.71
N MET A 499 16.90 -0.96 15.87
CA MET A 499 16.77 0.50 16.07
C MET A 499 18.13 1.22 16.04
N LEU A 500 19.20 0.60 16.51
CA LEU A 500 20.56 1.15 16.40
C LEU A 500 21.02 1.17 14.93
N ALA A 501 20.76 0.10 14.19
CA ALA A 501 21.08 0.03 12.76
C ALA A 501 20.37 1.13 11.94
N THR A 502 19.13 1.53 12.29
CA THR A 502 18.46 2.67 11.65
C THR A 502 19.16 4.01 11.88
N LYS A 503 20.04 4.10 12.89
CA LYS A 503 20.83 5.29 13.23
C LYS A 503 22.30 5.16 12.79
N GLY A 504 22.64 4.13 12.02
CA GLY A 504 24.02 3.85 11.63
C GLY A 504 24.93 3.41 12.78
N LYS A 505 24.37 2.88 13.87
CA LYS A 505 25.11 2.42 15.06
C LYS A 505 25.04 0.91 15.18
N PHE A 506 26.09 0.32 15.76
CA PHE A 506 26.20 -1.10 16.06
C PHE A 506 26.55 -1.31 17.53
N ASP A 507 26.00 -2.37 18.16
CA ASP A 507 26.31 -2.78 19.54
C ASP A 507 26.49 -4.31 19.56
N GLU A 508 27.49 -4.79 20.29
CA GLU A 508 27.78 -6.21 20.44
C GLU A 508 26.82 -6.98 21.36
N LYS A 509 25.86 -6.29 22.00
CA LYS A 509 24.90 -6.92 22.92
C LYS A 509 24.08 -8.03 22.24
N PHE A 510 23.68 -7.80 20.98
CA PHE A 510 22.95 -8.81 20.21
C PHE A 510 23.78 -10.07 19.98
N LYS A 511 25.08 -9.93 19.68
CA LYS A 511 26.00 -11.06 19.51
C LYS A 511 26.08 -11.87 20.81
N LYS A 512 26.30 -11.21 21.96
CA LYS A 512 26.36 -11.87 23.28
C LYS A 512 25.07 -12.61 23.62
N ALA A 513 23.91 -11.99 23.38
CA ALA A 513 22.60 -12.63 23.60
C ALA A 513 22.38 -13.84 22.67
N SER A 514 22.85 -13.76 21.44
CA SER A 514 22.82 -14.88 20.47
C SER A 514 23.70 -16.04 20.91
N ASP A 515 24.92 -15.76 21.38
CA ASP A 515 25.86 -16.76 21.88
C ASP A 515 25.31 -17.46 23.13
N ASN A 516 24.73 -16.71 24.07
CA ASN A 516 24.09 -17.26 25.26
C ASN A 516 22.91 -18.18 24.90
N LEU A 517 22.01 -17.73 24.03
CA LEU A 517 20.88 -18.53 23.59
C LEU A 517 21.34 -19.79 22.82
N TYR A 518 22.38 -19.67 21.98
CA TYR A 518 22.94 -20.82 21.29
C TYR A 518 23.51 -21.87 22.26
N GLY A 519 24.23 -21.44 23.30
CA GLY A 519 24.76 -22.32 24.35
C GLY A 519 23.67 -23.14 25.04
N GLU A 520 22.51 -22.53 25.34
CA GLU A 520 21.37 -23.23 25.93
C GLU A 520 20.68 -24.19 24.95
N LEU A 521 20.56 -23.78 23.68
CA LEU A 521 19.96 -24.63 22.64
C LEU A 521 20.84 -25.84 22.33
N ALA A 522 22.16 -25.68 22.37
CA ALA A 522 23.11 -26.78 22.12
C ALA A 522 23.00 -27.94 23.14
N GLN A 523 22.48 -27.65 24.33
CA GLN A 523 22.28 -28.69 25.37
C GLN A 523 20.96 -29.47 25.19
N THR A 524 20.07 -29.02 24.32
CA THR A 524 18.67 -29.51 24.28
C THR A 524 18.15 -29.87 22.90
N VAL A 525 18.82 -29.44 21.84
CA VAL A 525 18.44 -29.75 20.46
C VAL A 525 19.28 -30.92 19.98
N ASP A 526 18.65 -32.07 19.73
CA ASP A 526 19.32 -33.29 19.25
C ASP A 526 19.69 -33.21 17.76
N ASP A 527 18.97 -32.39 16.95
CA ASP A 527 19.25 -32.22 15.52
C ASP A 527 20.42 -31.26 15.28
N SER A 528 21.61 -31.82 15.03
CA SER A 528 22.83 -31.08 14.75
C SER A 528 22.67 -30.12 13.55
N ASN A 529 21.97 -30.50 12.47
CA ASN A 529 21.75 -29.66 11.31
C ASN A 529 20.87 -28.45 11.65
N GLN A 530 19.89 -28.64 12.54
CA GLN A 530 19.03 -27.55 13.01
C GLN A 530 19.80 -26.57 13.88
N LEU A 531 20.65 -27.07 14.75
CA LEU A 531 21.50 -26.25 15.62
C LEU A 531 22.49 -25.39 14.81
N GLU A 532 23.17 -26.00 13.83
CA GLU A 532 24.08 -25.28 12.93
C GLU A 532 23.33 -24.25 12.07
N ALA A 533 22.12 -24.53 11.64
CA ALA A 533 21.29 -23.55 10.92
C ALA A 533 20.93 -22.34 11.78
N ILE A 534 20.66 -22.52 13.08
CA ILE A 534 20.41 -21.42 14.04
C ILE A 534 21.69 -20.59 14.19
N LYS A 535 22.84 -21.22 14.35
CA LYS A 535 24.14 -20.54 14.42
C LYS A 535 24.40 -19.71 13.16
N GLY A 536 24.20 -20.29 11.98
CA GLY A 536 24.32 -19.57 10.71
C GLY A 536 23.38 -18.37 10.61
N MET A 537 22.15 -18.49 11.11
CA MET A 537 21.18 -17.39 11.18
C MET A 537 21.68 -16.27 12.10
N PHE A 538 22.20 -16.58 13.28
CA PHE A 538 22.72 -15.57 14.23
C PHE A 538 23.92 -14.81 13.66
N ILE A 539 24.88 -15.55 13.08
CA ILE A 539 26.06 -14.95 12.44
C ILE A 539 25.61 -14.02 11.30
N ARG A 540 24.71 -14.46 10.44
CA ARG A 540 24.18 -13.65 9.33
C ARG A 540 23.51 -12.37 9.82
N ILE A 541 22.66 -12.44 10.84
CA ILE A 541 21.98 -11.26 11.39
C ILE A 541 22.99 -10.26 11.95
N ASN A 542 24.01 -10.75 12.67
CA ASN A 542 25.09 -9.91 13.20
C ASN A 542 25.84 -9.18 12.09
N LEU A 543 26.28 -9.90 11.04
CA LEU A 543 26.93 -9.32 9.87
C LEU A 543 26.03 -8.28 9.15
N THR A 544 24.70 -8.49 9.16
CA THR A 544 23.76 -7.53 8.57
C THR A 544 23.73 -6.22 9.36
N PHE A 545 23.77 -6.27 10.69
CA PHE A 545 23.80 -5.08 11.54
C PHE A 545 25.13 -4.33 11.44
N GLU A 546 26.26 -5.04 11.49
CA GLU A 546 27.60 -4.45 11.30
C GLU A 546 27.69 -3.66 9.99
N ARG A 547 27.21 -4.24 8.90
CA ARG A 547 27.20 -3.60 7.59
C ARG A 547 26.24 -2.42 7.49
N SER A 548 25.06 -2.53 8.10
CA SER A 548 24.09 -1.42 8.10
C SER A 548 24.67 -0.20 8.81
N ALA A 549 25.44 -0.42 9.86
CA ALA A 549 26.15 0.64 10.57
C ALA A 549 27.24 1.30 9.70
N SER A 550 27.97 0.52 8.89
CA SER A 550 29.04 1.04 8.02
C SER A 550 28.54 1.81 6.79
N LYS A 551 27.32 1.58 6.34
CA LYS A 551 26.76 2.24 5.14
C LYS A 551 26.11 3.62 5.42
N ILE A 552 25.73 3.89 6.65
CA ILE A 552 25.05 5.13 7.05
C ILE A 552 26.07 6.17 7.56
N ASN A 553 27.28 5.72 7.97
CA ASN A 553 28.43 6.59 8.26
C ASN A 553 29.19 6.91 6.98
#